data_5733c928ab34c03be44baab227996d36
#
_entry.id   5733c928ab34c03be44baab227996d36
#
_cell.length_a   1.000
_cell.length_b   1.000
_cell.length_c   1.000
_cell.angle_alpha   90.00
_cell.angle_beta   90.00
_cell.angle_gamma   90.00
#
_symmetry.space_group_name_H-M   'P 1'
#
loop_
_entity.id
_entity.type
_entity.pdbx_description
1 polymer ?
#
loop_
_entity_poly.entity_id
_entity_poly.type
_entity_poly.pdbx_seq_one_letter_code
_entity_poly.pdbx_strand_id
1 'polypeptide(L)'
;MNAMLKKDFWYDLPKELIAQEPADPRDSARLMVLSQKDDSIQHKIFHDLPEFLEPGDLLVVNNSKVLPARIVGVKQPTGAVCELLLLRQVKGDQWECLAKPGKRMQPGTKVSFGDGSLTAVVDETMEDGNKYVT
;
A
#
# COMPACT_ATOMS: atom_id res chain seq x y z
N MET A 1 -8.04 -17.32 -31.00
CA MET A 1 -8.17 -17.21 -29.53
C MET A 1 -8.94 -15.94 -29.23
N ASN A 2 -10.08 -16.03 -28.58
CA ASN A 2 -10.78 -14.82 -28.13
C ASN A 2 -9.95 -14.16 -27.03
N ALA A 3 -9.75 -12.84 -27.14
CA ALA A 3 -9.06 -12.09 -26.08
C ALA A 3 -9.91 -12.12 -24.80
N MET A 4 -9.29 -12.51 -23.68
CA MET A 4 -9.93 -12.44 -22.37
C MET A 4 -10.16 -11.00 -21.98
N LEU A 5 -11.36 -10.66 -21.54
CA LEU A 5 -11.73 -9.30 -21.13
C LEU A 5 -11.75 -9.23 -19.60
N LYS A 6 -11.53 -8.04 -19.03
CA LYS A 6 -11.58 -7.80 -17.58
C LYS A 6 -12.89 -8.29 -16.95
N LYS A 7 -14.04 -8.15 -17.65
CA LYS A 7 -15.36 -8.61 -17.19
C LYS A 7 -15.46 -10.13 -17.02
N ASP A 8 -14.61 -10.91 -17.71
CA ASP A 8 -14.63 -12.37 -17.64
C ASP A 8 -14.06 -12.89 -16.31
N PHE A 9 -13.40 -12.01 -15.55
CA PHE A 9 -12.85 -12.26 -14.20
C PHE A 9 -13.69 -11.65 -13.09
N TRP A 10 -14.86 -11.07 -13.43
CA TRP A 10 -15.73 -10.48 -12.42
C TRP A 10 -16.49 -11.57 -11.66
N TYR A 11 -16.54 -11.43 -10.35
CA TYR A 11 -17.37 -12.24 -9.46
C TYR A 11 -17.82 -11.39 -8.27
N ASP A 12 -18.88 -11.82 -7.60
CA ASP A 12 -19.34 -11.19 -6.37
C ASP A 12 -18.43 -11.62 -5.20
N LEU A 13 -17.63 -10.69 -4.71
CA LEU A 13 -16.73 -10.91 -3.56
C LEU A 13 -17.41 -10.41 -2.29
N PRO A 14 -17.83 -11.30 -1.37
CA PRO A 14 -18.35 -10.89 -0.07
C PRO A 14 -17.30 -10.10 0.73
N LYS A 15 -17.69 -8.96 1.31
CA LYS A 15 -16.78 -8.06 2.01
C LYS A 15 -16.07 -8.71 3.21
N GLU A 16 -16.75 -9.64 3.87
CA GLU A 16 -16.24 -10.42 5.00
C GLU A 16 -15.10 -11.38 4.62
N LEU A 17 -14.95 -11.69 3.34
CA LEU A 17 -13.82 -12.50 2.85
C LEU A 17 -12.56 -11.67 2.58
N ILE A 18 -12.64 -10.35 2.69
CA ILE A 18 -11.49 -9.45 2.54
C ILE A 18 -10.84 -9.28 3.90
N ALA A 19 -9.68 -9.91 4.10
CA ALA A 19 -8.92 -9.79 5.33
C ALA A 19 -8.55 -8.32 5.63
N GLN A 20 -8.78 -7.88 6.86
CA GLN A 20 -8.45 -6.53 7.32
C GLN A 20 -7.10 -6.49 8.05
N GLU A 21 -6.65 -7.64 8.55
CA GLU A 21 -5.40 -7.81 9.26
C GLU A 21 -4.60 -8.95 8.63
N PRO A 22 -3.25 -8.89 8.66
CA PRO A 22 -2.42 -10.00 8.21
C PRO A 22 -2.53 -11.18 9.17
N ALA A 23 -2.24 -12.39 8.68
CA ALA A 23 -2.09 -13.56 9.54
C ALA A 23 -0.89 -13.37 10.49
N ASP A 24 -1.01 -13.84 11.73
CA ASP A 24 0.06 -13.86 12.73
C ASP A 24 0.18 -15.28 13.32
N PRO A 25 1.31 -15.98 13.16
CA PRO A 25 2.47 -15.59 12.35
C PRO A 25 2.14 -15.51 10.84
N ARG A 26 2.93 -14.75 10.07
CA ARG A 26 2.63 -14.47 8.66
C ARG A 26 2.54 -15.72 7.78
N ASP A 27 3.33 -16.72 8.07
CA ASP A 27 3.37 -18.00 7.37
C ASP A 27 2.22 -18.94 7.71
N SER A 28 1.35 -18.58 8.67
CA SER A 28 0.07 -19.24 8.93
C SER A 28 -1.03 -18.88 7.92
N ALA A 29 -0.76 -17.98 6.98
CA ALA A 29 -1.70 -17.64 5.92
C ALA A 29 -2.04 -18.86 5.06
N ARG A 30 -3.27 -18.91 4.54
CA ARG A 30 -3.71 -19.98 3.64
C ARG A 30 -2.95 -19.93 2.32
N LEU A 31 -2.58 -21.10 1.82
CA LEU A 31 -1.96 -21.30 0.52
C LEU A 31 -2.90 -22.12 -0.37
N MET A 32 -3.16 -21.64 -1.58
CA MET A 32 -3.83 -22.39 -2.62
C MET A 32 -2.78 -22.86 -3.63
N VAL A 33 -2.69 -24.19 -3.81
CA VAL A 33 -1.79 -24.82 -4.78
C VAL A 33 -2.60 -25.30 -5.97
N LEU A 34 -2.26 -24.80 -7.16
CA LEU A 34 -2.90 -25.16 -8.42
C LEU A 34 -1.94 -25.98 -9.27
N SER A 35 -2.35 -27.17 -9.70
CA SER A 35 -1.58 -28.01 -10.62
C SER A 35 -2.03 -27.76 -12.06
N GLN A 36 -1.10 -27.38 -12.93
CA GLN A 36 -1.36 -27.25 -14.37
C GLN A 36 -1.41 -28.61 -15.10
N LYS A 37 -1.01 -29.71 -14.44
CA LYS A 37 -0.97 -31.04 -15.06
C LYS A 37 -2.32 -31.73 -15.06
N ASP A 38 -3.10 -31.51 -14.01
CA ASP A 38 -4.34 -32.22 -13.76
C ASP A 38 -5.49 -31.30 -13.26
N ASP A 39 -5.28 -29.98 -13.33
CA ASP A 39 -6.21 -28.96 -12.87
C ASP A 39 -6.64 -29.13 -11.40
N SER A 40 -5.86 -29.86 -10.60
CA SER A 40 -6.19 -30.05 -9.19
C SER A 40 -5.93 -28.79 -8.36
N ILE A 41 -6.75 -28.62 -7.32
CA ILE A 41 -6.64 -27.54 -6.35
C ILE A 41 -6.44 -28.15 -4.96
N GLN A 42 -5.37 -27.73 -4.28
CA GLN A 42 -5.11 -28.12 -2.90
C GLN A 42 -5.10 -26.89 -2.00
N HIS A 43 -5.64 -27.04 -0.80
CA HIS A 43 -5.60 -25.99 0.24
C HIS A 43 -4.56 -26.40 1.30
N LYS A 44 -3.60 -25.53 1.50
CA LYS A 44 -2.46 -25.69 2.41
C LYS A 44 -2.27 -24.45 3.27
N ILE A 45 -1.25 -24.46 4.08
CA ILE A 45 -0.78 -23.28 4.83
C ILE A 45 0.53 -22.79 4.20
N PHE A 46 0.82 -21.51 4.26
CA PHE A 46 1.98 -20.95 3.56
C PHE A 46 3.32 -21.53 4.04
N HIS A 47 3.42 -21.95 5.29
CA HIS A 47 4.62 -22.63 5.80
C HIS A 47 4.91 -23.99 5.11
N ASP A 48 3.92 -24.58 4.42
CA ASP A 48 4.10 -25.82 3.66
C ASP A 48 4.77 -25.56 2.29
N LEU A 49 4.95 -24.28 1.88
CA LEU A 49 5.54 -23.93 0.59
C LEU A 49 6.82 -24.69 0.24
N PRO A 50 7.76 -24.93 1.16
CA PRO A 50 8.97 -25.67 0.87
C PRO A 50 8.73 -27.09 0.34
N GLU A 51 7.60 -27.73 0.63
CA GLU A 51 7.23 -29.06 0.15
C GLU A 51 7.01 -29.10 -1.38
N PHE A 52 6.79 -27.93 -1.99
CA PHE A 52 6.51 -27.76 -3.42
C PHE A 52 7.72 -27.28 -4.22
N LEU A 53 8.88 -27.11 -3.56
CA LEU A 53 10.10 -26.63 -4.19
C LEU A 53 11.08 -27.80 -4.36
N GLU A 54 11.71 -27.89 -5.54
CA GLU A 54 12.68 -28.90 -5.89
C GLU A 54 14.09 -28.32 -6.07
N PRO A 55 15.15 -29.11 -5.91
CA PRO A 55 16.51 -28.64 -6.21
C PRO A 55 16.61 -28.11 -7.64
N GLY A 56 17.01 -26.87 -7.80
CA GLY A 56 17.10 -26.19 -9.10
C GLY A 56 16.01 -25.13 -9.31
N ASP A 57 14.97 -25.10 -8.49
CA ASP A 57 13.97 -24.03 -8.53
C ASP A 57 14.59 -22.68 -8.15
N LEU A 58 14.12 -21.62 -8.80
CA LEU A 58 14.49 -20.25 -8.50
C LEU A 58 13.32 -19.50 -7.85
N LEU A 59 13.44 -19.21 -6.57
CA LEU A 59 12.45 -18.40 -5.85
C LEU A 59 12.85 -16.92 -5.89
N VAL A 60 12.11 -16.13 -6.67
CA VAL A 60 12.30 -14.67 -6.74
C VAL A 60 11.43 -13.98 -5.72
N VAL A 61 12.05 -13.22 -4.80
CA VAL A 61 11.37 -12.51 -3.73
C VAL A 61 11.68 -11.01 -3.77
N ASN A 62 10.78 -10.21 -3.23
CA ASN A 62 11.03 -8.79 -3.00
C ASN A 62 11.41 -8.59 -1.52
N ASN A 63 12.62 -8.10 -1.27
CA ASN A 63 13.13 -7.77 0.07
C ASN A 63 13.20 -6.25 0.31
N SER A 64 12.58 -5.45 -0.54
CA SER A 64 12.52 -4.00 -0.35
C SER A 64 11.80 -3.65 0.94
N LYS A 65 12.42 -2.78 1.75
CA LYS A 65 11.79 -2.25 2.95
C LYS A 65 10.72 -1.24 2.57
N VAL A 66 9.48 -1.52 2.94
CA VAL A 66 8.36 -0.59 2.73
C VAL A 66 8.44 0.51 3.77
N LEU A 67 8.46 1.78 3.31
CA LEU A 67 8.32 2.93 4.20
C LEU A 67 6.84 3.09 4.60
N PRO A 68 6.53 3.50 5.85
CA PRO A 68 5.18 3.87 6.25
C PRO A 68 4.81 5.22 5.63
N ALA A 69 4.60 5.22 4.30
CA ALA A 69 4.47 6.42 3.49
C ALA A 69 3.15 7.17 3.69
N ARG A 70 2.15 6.54 4.30
CA ARG A 70 0.85 7.16 4.60
C ARG A 70 0.86 7.65 6.04
N ILE A 71 0.89 8.98 6.21
CA ILE A 71 0.95 9.64 7.51
C ILE A 71 -0.30 10.51 7.72
N VAL A 72 -0.88 10.37 8.91
CA VAL A 72 -2.08 11.13 9.31
C VAL A 72 -1.67 12.16 10.34
N GLY A 73 -2.07 13.40 10.11
CA GLY A 73 -1.77 14.52 10.97
C GLY A 73 -2.94 15.50 11.12
N VAL A 74 -2.68 16.59 11.79
CA VAL A 74 -3.65 17.66 12.01
C VAL A 74 -3.13 18.99 11.46
N LYS A 75 -4.00 19.67 10.75
CA LYS A 75 -3.73 20.96 10.15
C LYS A 75 -3.73 22.05 11.22
N GLN A 76 -2.68 22.85 11.25
CA GLN A 76 -2.59 24.00 12.16
C GLN A 76 -3.19 25.26 11.53
N PRO A 77 -3.86 26.15 12.31
CA PRO A 77 -4.25 26.00 13.72
C PRO A 77 -5.61 25.30 13.91
N THR A 78 -6.24 24.81 12.83
CA THR A 78 -7.66 24.39 12.83
C THR A 78 -7.91 23.05 13.50
N GLY A 79 -6.89 22.21 13.72
CA GLY A 79 -7.02 20.85 14.22
C GLY A 79 -7.68 19.86 13.25
N ALA A 80 -7.98 20.27 12.01
CA ALA A 80 -8.62 19.41 11.04
C ALA A 80 -7.68 18.25 10.62
N VAL A 81 -8.20 17.04 10.66
CA VAL A 81 -7.46 15.83 10.26
C VAL A 81 -7.12 15.91 8.77
N CYS A 82 -5.89 15.56 8.43
CA CYS A 82 -5.41 15.43 7.07
C CYS A 82 -4.46 14.24 6.93
N GLU A 83 -4.27 13.81 5.71
CA GLU A 83 -3.42 12.69 5.36
C GLU A 83 -2.43 13.14 4.27
N LEU A 84 -1.19 12.75 4.40
CA LEU A 84 -0.18 12.82 3.36
C LEU A 84 0.26 11.41 3.00
N LEU A 85 0.32 11.13 1.70
CA LEU A 85 0.95 9.93 1.16
C LEU A 85 2.21 10.35 0.43
N LEU A 86 3.35 9.99 1.01
CA LEU A 86 4.67 10.26 0.44
C LEU A 86 4.86 9.43 -0.83
N LEU A 87 5.17 10.06 -1.96
CA LEU A 87 5.41 9.39 -3.24
C LEU A 87 6.90 9.25 -3.52
N ARG A 88 7.64 10.35 -3.45
CA ARG A 88 9.09 10.36 -3.64
C ARG A 88 9.73 11.55 -2.95
N GLN A 89 10.96 11.36 -2.49
CA GLN A 89 11.80 12.44 -2.00
C GLN A 89 12.32 13.25 -3.19
N VAL A 90 12.19 14.57 -3.12
CA VAL A 90 12.60 15.49 -4.19
C VAL A 90 13.98 16.04 -3.90
N LYS A 91 14.15 16.67 -2.73
CA LYS A 91 15.42 17.24 -2.32
C LYS A 91 15.41 17.48 -0.81
N GLY A 92 16.47 17.06 -0.08
CA GLY A 92 16.55 17.24 1.38
C GLY A 92 15.30 16.67 2.05
N ASP A 93 14.60 17.47 2.84
CA ASP A 93 13.37 17.06 3.54
C ASP A 93 12.09 17.27 2.71
N GLN A 94 12.22 17.73 1.46
CA GLN A 94 11.09 17.95 0.58
C GLN A 94 10.64 16.68 -0.11
N TRP A 95 9.35 16.41 -0.04
CA TRP A 95 8.68 15.25 -0.64
C TRP A 95 7.55 15.66 -1.56
N GLU A 96 7.39 14.92 -2.64
CA GLU A 96 6.15 14.92 -3.42
C GLU A 96 5.14 14.00 -2.74
N CYS A 97 3.92 14.53 -2.52
CA CYS A 97 2.88 13.85 -1.75
C CYS A 97 1.52 13.97 -2.41
N LEU A 98 0.68 12.94 -2.26
CA LEU A 98 -0.76 13.11 -2.33
C LEU A 98 -1.27 13.62 -0.98
N ALA A 99 -2.21 14.56 -0.99
CA ALA A 99 -2.80 15.12 0.21
C ALA A 99 -4.32 14.90 0.24
N LYS A 100 -4.85 14.56 1.42
CA LYS A 100 -6.29 14.44 1.65
C LYS A 100 -6.70 15.23 2.91
N PRO A 101 -7.66 16.16 2.79
CA PRO A 101 -8.38 16.62 1.59
C PRO A 101 -7.51 17.55 0.73
N GLY A 102 -7.28 17.19 -0.55
CA GLY A 102 -6.35 17.90 -1.44
C GLY A 102 -6.65 19.39 -1.62
N LYS A 103 -7.93 19.76 -1.81
CA LYS A 103 -8.35 21.17 -2.00
C LYS A 103 -8.11 22.08 -0.79
N ARG A 104 -7.99 21.52 0.41
CA ARG A 104 -7.80 22.27 1.67
C ARG A 104 -6.34 22.34 2.10
N MET A 105 -5.46 21.61 1.41
CA MET A 105 -4.02 21.59 1.65
C MET A 105 -3.33 22.54 0.68
N GLN A 106 -3.48 23.84 0.93
CA GLN A 106 -2.90 24.89 0.10
C GLN A 106 -1.48 25.22 0.53
N PRO A 107 -0.65 25.83 -0.35
CA PRO A 107 0.67 26.31 0.01
C PRO A 107 0.64 27.15 1.30
N GLY A 108 1.63 26.96 2.18
CA GLY A 108 1.69 27.54 3.52
C GLY A 108 0.91 26.80 4.60
N THR A 109 0.14 25.75 4.24
CA THR A 109 -0.55 24.93 5.24
C THR A 109 0.48 24.17 6.08
N LYS A 110 0.40 24.35 7.41
CA LYS A 110 1.21 23.61 8.39
C LYS A 110 0.43 22.41 8.91
N VAL A 111 1.13 21.27 9.01
CA VAL A 111 0.60 20.01 9.54
C VAL A 111 1.48 19.53 10.67
N SER A 112 0.88 18.99 11.71
CA SER A 112 1.58 18.38 12.83
C SER A 112 1.15 16.90 12.92
N PHE A 113 2.10 16.00 13.20
CA PHE A 113 1.89 14.57 13.26
C PHE A 113 2.20 14.04 14.67
N GLY A 114 1.45 13.00 15.07
CA GLY A 114 1.65 12.34 16.36
C GLY A 114 1.56 13.32 17.53
N ASP A 115 2.60 13.34 18.34
CA ASP A 115 2.78 14.23 19.50
C ASP A 115 3.26 15.65 19.14
N GLY A 116 3.40 15.94 17.86
CA GLY A 116 3.91 17.23 17.37
C GLY A 116 5.42 17.25 17.11
N SER A 117 6.12 16.17 17.32
CA SER A 117 7.56 16.06 17.05
C SER A 117 7.89 16.12 15.55
N LEU A 118 6.96 15.71 14.70
CA LEU A 118 7.05 15.84 13.26
C LEU A 118 6.07 16.89 12.76
N THR A 119 6.56 17.82 11.97
CA THR A 119 5.75 18.86 11.33
C THR A 119 6.07 18.92 9.84
N ALA A 120 5.13 19.43 9.05
CA ALA A 120 5.35 19.67 7.64
C ALA A 120 4.65 20.96 7.17
N VAL A 121 5.15 21.54 6.09
CA VAL A 121 4.56 22.68 5.41
C VAL A 121 4.32 22.32 3.96
N VAL A 122 3.14 22.64 3.45
CA VAL A 122 2.86 22.54 2.02
C VAL A 122 3.56 23.69 1.32
N ASP A 123 4.50 23.39 0.43
CA ASP A 123 5.27 24.39 -0.31
C ASP A 123 4.50 24.83 -1.57
N GLU A 124 4.05 23.84 -2.34
CA GLU A 124 3.46 24.08 -3.66
C GLU A 124 2.40 23.04 -3.99
N THR A 125 1.47 23.41 -4.87
CA THR A 125 0.51 22.51 -5.50
C THR A 125 0.87 22.38 -6.97
N MET A 126 1.09 21.14 -7.42
CA MET A 126 1.40 20.83 -8.79
C MET A 126 0.14 20.79 -9.68
N GLU A 127 0.32 20.80 -10.99
CA GLU A 127 -0.79 20.78 -11.98
C GLU A 127 -1.65 19.51 -11.86
N ASP A 128 -1.05 18.37 -11.52
CA ASP A 128 -1.73 17.08 -11.29
C ASP A 128 -2.43 16.98 -9.93
N GLY A 129 -2.30 18.00 -9.09
CA GLY A 129 -2.88 18.08 -7.75
C GLY A 129 -1.99 17.54 -6.63
N ASN A 130 -0.83 16.95 -6.95
CA ASN A 130 0.18 16.58 -5.97
C ASN A 130 0.70 17.82 -5.22
N LYS A 131 1.33 17.59 -4.08
CA LYS A 131 1.91 18.66 -3.25
C LYS A 131 3.40 18.43 -3.06
N TYR A 132 4.17 19.50 -3.12
CA TYR A 132 5.48 19.50 -2.49
C TYR A 132 5.32 19.91 -1.02
N VAL A 133 5.95 19.14 -0.15
CA VAL A 133 5.84 19.28 1.31
C VAL A 133 7.23 19.11 1.93
N THR A 134 7.61 20.05 2.78
CA THR A 134 8.85 20.03 3.55
C THR A 134 8.58 19.86 5.03
#